data_fe20cf4bca5dffc05187dad08f881664
#
_entry.id   fe20cf4bca5dffc05187dad08f881664
#
_cell.length_a   1.000
_cell.length_b   1.000
_cell.length_c   1.000
_cell.angle_alpha   90.00
_cell.angle_beta   90.00
_cell.angle_gamma   90.00
#
_symmetry.space_group_name_H-M   'P 1'
#
loop_
_entity.id
_entity.type
_entity.pdbx_description
1 polymer ?
#
loop_
_entity_poly.entity_id
_entity_poly.type
_entity_poly.pdbx_seq_one_letter_code
_entity_poly.pdbx_strand_id
1 'polypeptide(L)'
;MTKAVNPFKPTAGMNPPELIGRDTVLDDFAEALENGPGAPDRLMRISGVRGTGKTVLLNALGDLARKKGFEVVDVASNAGFCNRILEALQRNVRLESISISPSILGVSLGSMEMSKSASHLGEAMYDAAKRGGLLITLDEIQDASTEEMRELGNEMQLLIRQGANVAFAFAGLPTSVDGVVVDDTLTFLQRAKHVELTRLSDFEVGGSFEDTMRRAGKELDKGAAELLTKASAGYPFMVQLVGYYAWQVAARSGAESVSEEAARKGIQAALDSFNAMVIAPALRRVSERQFQYLAAMAQCEGVDIANGDIAKKMGLSANKVGSYRKRLIDAGLIEPRAMAVFRLQFHTCAIICWRPFERTNKEWAVRAVAGAVLVSLSQPVTSGGDYGLQMLQVEMID
;
A
#
# COMPACT_ATOMS: atom_id res chain seq x y z
N MET A 1 -8.35 -36.28 -5.18
CA MET A 1 -7.36 -35.36 -4.58
C MET A 1 -7.94 -33.97 -4.62
N THR A 2 -8.15 -33.33 -3.49
CA THR A 2 -8.60 -31.94 -3.41
C THR A 2 -7.50 -31.05 -4.02
N LYS A 3 -7.86 -30.26 -5.03
CA LYS A 3 -6.94 -29.32 -5.69
C LYS A 3 -6.39 -28.33 -4.65
N ALA A 4 -5.07 -28.27 -4.47
CA ALA A 4 -4.44 -27.34 -3.55
C ALA A 4 -4.86 -25.90 -3.88
N VAL A 5 -5.33 -25.16 -2.87
CA VAL A 5 -5.79 -23.78 -3.03
C VAL A 5 -4.58 -22.86 -3.16
N ASN A 6 -4.64 -21.90 -4.10
CA ASN A 6 -3.59 -20.92 -4.24
C ASN A 6 -3.50 -20.05 -2.97
N PRO A 7 -2.34 -20.04 -2.28
CA PRO A 7 -2.19 -19.30 -1.02
C PRO A 7 -2.08 -17.80 -1.23
N PHE A 8 -1.58 -17.35 -2.37
CA PHE A 8 -1.36 -15.92 -2.63
C PHE A 8 -2.66 -15.16 -2.88
N LYS A 9 -2.75 -13.92 -2.36
CA LYS A 9 -3.97 -13.09 -2.37
C LYS A 9 -3.66 -11.69 -2.89
N PRO A 10 -3.47 -11.50 -4.21
CA PRO A 10 -3.10 -10.20 -4.80
C PRO A 10 -4.29 -9.24 -4.95
N THR A 11 -5.35 -9.38 -4.17
CA THR A 11 -6.49 -8.44 -4.15
C THR A 11 -6.21 -7.32 -3.16
N ALA A 12 -6.43 -6.07 -3.57
CA ALA A 12 -6.24 -4.92 -2.71
C ALA A 12 -7.06 -5.05 -1.41
N GLY A 13 -6.44 -4.76 -0.27
CA GLY A 13 -7.07 -4.83 1.05
C GLY A 13 -7.22 -6.24 1.63
N MET A 14 -6.93 -7.28 0.88
CA MET A 14 -6.94 -8.65 1.42
C MET A 14 -5.67 -8.94 2.20
N ASN A 15 -5.82 -9.56 3.37
CA ASN A 15 -4.68 -10.00 4.16
C ASN A 15 -3.97 -11.16 3.42
N PRO A 16 -2.65 -11.04 3.21
CA PRO A 16 -1.83 -12.14 2.72
C PRO A 16 -1.76 -13.27 3.76
N PRO A 17 -1.33 -14.48 3.38
CA PRO A 17 -1.15 -15.57 4.33
C PRO A 17 -0.09 -15.25 5.40
N GLU A 18 0.83 -14.34 5.11
CA GLU A 18 1.90 -13.90 6.01
C GLU A 18 2.19 -12.40 5.81
N LEU A 19 2.34 -11.69 6.91
CA LEU A 19 2.67 -10.26 6.94
C LEU A 19 4.19 -10.11 7.10
N ILE A 20 4.91 -10.13 6.00
CA ILE A 20 6.37 -10.18 5.96
C ILE A 20 6.98 -8.92 6.57
N GLY A 21 7.95 -9.10 7.49
CA GLY A 21 8.78 -8.01 8.03
C GLY A 21 8.00 -6.97 8.84
N ARG A 22 6.90 -7.35 9.48
CA ARG A 22 6.06 -6.46 10.29
C ARG A 22 5.85 -6.97 11.72
N ASP A 23 6.49 -8.08 12.09
CA ASP A 23 6.33 -8.72 13.39
C ASP A 23 6.63 -7.76 14.53
N THR A 24 7.76 -7.06 14.49
CA THR A 24 8.14 -6.08 15.53
C THR A 24 7.07 -5.00 15.73
N VAL A 25 6.47 -4.48 14.66
CA VAL A 25 5.42 -3.45 14.78
C VAL A 25 4.17 -4.03 15.44
N LEU A 26 3.82 -5.26 15.12
CA LEU A 26 2.66 -5.95 15.70
C LEU A 26 2.91 -6.30 17.16
N ASP A 27 4.11 -6.76 17.50
CA ASP A 27 4.51 -7.10 18.87
C ASP A 27 4.53 -5.84 19.75
N ASP A 28 5.17 -4.76 19.30
CA ASP A 28 5.19 -3.46 20.01
C ASP A 28 3.75 -2.93 20.25
N PHE A 29 2.88 -3.06 19.25
CA PHE A 29 1.48 -2.64 19.38
C PHE A 29 0.71 -3.55 20.37
N ALA A 30 0.94 -4.86 20.31
CA ALA A 30 0.32 -5.81 21.24
C ALA A 30 0.71 -5.50 22.69
N GLU A 31 2.00 -5.24 22.92
CA GLU A 31 2.53 -4.85 24.22
C GLU A 31 1.95 -3.50 24.68
N ALA A 32 1.85 -2.52 23.79
CA ALA A 32 1.25 -1.23 24.11
C ALA A 32 -0.22 -1.34 24.50
N LEU A 33 -1.01 -2.25 23.89
CA LEU A 33 -2.37 -2.50 24.31
C LEU A 33 -2.45 -3.13 25.70
N GLU A 34 -1.49 -4.01 26.06
CA GLU A 34 -1.40 -4.63 27.39
C GLU A 34 -0.95 -3.64 28.48
N ASN A 35 0.01 -2.77 28.15
CA ASN A 35 0.52 -1.74 29.05
C ASN A 35 -0.53 -0.66 29.42
N GLY A 36 -1.64 -0.60 28.70
CA GLY A 36 -2.76 0.27 29.02
C GLY A 36 -2.63 1.71 28.49
N PRO A 37 -3.56 2.59 28.87
CA PRO A 37 -3.58 3.98 28.44
C PRO A 37 -2.27 4.71 28.72
N GLY A 38 -1.79 5.51 27.73
CA GLY A 38 -0.54 6.25 27.83
C GLY A 38 0.68 5.54 27.23
N ALA A 39 0.59 4.27 26.84
CA ALA A 39 1.65 3.59 26.09
C ALA A 39 1.83 4.25 24.70
N PRO A 40 3.07 4.60 24.30
CA PRO A 40 3.31 5.43 23.12
C PRO A 40 2.84 4.78 21.81
N ASP A 41 3.01 3.47 21.68
CA ASP A 41 2.72 2.74 20.43
C ASP A 41 1.21 2.50 20.21
N ARG A 42 0.34 3.00 21.10
CA ARG A 42 -1.11 3.08 20.87
C ARG A 42 -1.50 4.16 19.86
N LEU A 43 -0.62 5.11 19.58
CA LEU A 43 -0.79 6.10 18.55
C LEU A 43 0.22 5.81 17.45
N MET A 44 -0.26 5.47 16.25
CA MET A 44 0.60 5.13 15.11
C MET A 44 0.28 5.95 13.88
N ARG A 45 1.32 6.42 13.21
CA ARG A 45 1.27 7.00 11.87
C ARG A 45 2.05 6.10 10.92
N ILE A 46 1.36 5.59 9.91
CA ILE A 46 1.93 4.64 8.96
C ILE A 46 2.09 5.35 7.61
N SER A 47 3.31 5.48 7.15
CA SER A 47 3.61 6.07 5.86
C SER A 47 4.21 5.04 4.91
N GLY A 48 3.93 5.22 3.62
CA GLY A 48 4.51 4.37 2.59
C GLY A 48 3.86 4.63 1.24
N VAL A 49 4.56 4.29 0.18
CA VAL A 49 4.04 4.38 -1.18
C VAL A 49 2.92 3.35 -1.42
N ARG A 50 2.25 3.44 -2.56
CA ARG A 50 1.20 2.47 -2.90
C ARG A 50 1.79 1.06 -3.05
N GLY A 51 1.08 0.06 -2.55
CA GLY A 51 1.50 -1.35 -2.63
C GLY A 51 2.48 -1.81 -1.54
N THR A 52 2.86 -0.95 -0.57
CA THR A 52 3.74 -1.32 0.56
C THR A 52 3.02 -2.04 1.70
N GLY A 53 1.70 -2.21 1.62
CA GLY A 53 0.93 -2.97 2.60
C GLY A 53 0.34 -2.15 3.74
N LYS A 54 0.13 -0.84 3.60
CA LYS A 54 -0.48 0.03 4.61
C LYS A 54 -1.82 -0.49 5.13
N THR A 55 -2.78 -0.71 4.23
CA THR A 55 -4.10 -1.26 4.54
C THR A 55 -4.01 -2.61 5.25
N VAL A 56 -3.08 -3.47 4.79
CA VAL A 56 -2.88 -4.80 5.37
C VAL A 56 -2.34 -4.70 6.80
N LEU A 57 -1.42 -3.76 7.06
CA LEU A 57 -0.93 -3.51 8.41
C LEU A 57 -2.04 -2.96 9.33
N LEU A 58 -2.86 -2.00 8.85
CA LEU A 58 -4.02 -1.52 9.61
C LEU A 58 -4.99 -2.66 9.96
N ASN A 59 -5.30 -3.55 9.00
CA ASN A 59 -6.12 -4.72 9.23
C ASN A 59 -5.52 -5.63 10.32
N ALA A 60 -4.21 -5.88 10.27
CA ALA A 60 -3.53 -6.73 11.25
C ALA A 60 -3.54 -6.11 12.66
N LEU A 61 -3.34 -4.79 12.78
CA LEU A 61 -3.50 -4.06 14.04
C LEU A 61 -4.94 -4.19 14.57
N GLY A 62 -5.93 -4.05 13.68
CA GLY A 62 -7.35 -4.23 14.01
C GLY A 62 -7.66 -5.64 14.49
N ASP A 63 -7.17 -6.67 13.81
CA ASP A 63 -7.38 -8.06 14.19
C ASP A 63 -6.73 -8.39 15.55
N LEU A 64 -5.55 -7.81 15.80
CA LEU A 64 -4.86 -7.96 17.07
C LEU A 64 -5.64 -7.27 18.21
N ALA A 65 -6.13 -6.05 17.98
CA ALA A 65 -6.93 -5.31 18.97
C ALA A 65 -8.24 -6.04 19.27
N ARG A 66 -8.94 -6.60 18.26
CA ARG A 66 -10.16 -7.42 18.47
C ARG A 66 -9.88 -8.64 19.35
N LYS A 67 -8.75 -9.33 19.14
CA LYS A 67 -8.35 -10.46 20.00
C LYS A 67 -8.10 -10.06 21.45
N LYS A 68 -7.76 -8.78 21.69
CA LYS A 68 -7.59 -8.21 23.05
C LYS A 68 -8.86 -7.55 23.59
N GLY A 69 -10.01 -7.72 22.92
CA GLY A 69 -11.31 -7.23 23.39
C GLY A 69 -11.60 -5.77 23.05
N PHE A 70 -10.81 -5.14 22.17
CA PHE A 70 -11.10 -3.79 21.70
C PHE A 70 -12.23 -3.78 20.68
N GLU A 71 -13.08 -2.78 20.76
CA GLU A 71 -13.93 -2.38 19.65
C GLU A 71 -13.07 -1.72 18.59
N VAL A 72 -13.18 -2.16 17.33
CA VAL A 72 -12.35 -1.67 16.23
C VAL A 72 -13.22 -1.05 15.14
N VAL A 73 -12.94 0.20 14.82
CA VAL A 73 -13.60 0.95 13.74
C VAL A 73 -12.60 1.25 12.65
N ASP A 74 -12.74 0.53 11.53
CA ASP A 74 -11.89 0.69 10.36
C ASP A 74 -12.60 1.58 9.34
N VAL A 75 -12.00 2.70 8.94
CA VAL A 75 -12.59 3.67 8.00
C VAL A 75 -11.59 4.13 6.95
N ALA A 76 -12.10 4.33 5.72
CA ALA A 76 -11.38 5.13 4.72
C ALA A 76 -11.60 6.62 5.03
N SER A 77 -10.58 7.44 4.90
CA SER A 77 -10.59 8.84 5.32
C SER A 77 -11.25 9.84 4.33
N ASN A 78 -12.02 9.34 3.36
CA ASN A 78 -12.79 10.21 2.47
C ASN A 78 -13.89 10.98 3.22
N ALA A 79 -14.42 12.05 2.62
CA ALA A 79 -15.38 12.95 3.23
C ALA A 79 -16.51 12.23 3.99
N GLY A 80 -16.86 12.70 5.17
CA GLY A 80 -17.86 12.12 6.05
C GLY A 80 -17.36 10.97 6.91
N PHE A 81 -16.05 10.81 7.10
CA PHE A 81 -15.51 9.69 7.88
C PHE A 81 -15.84 9.79 9.38
N CYS A 82 -15.93 10.99 9.97
CA CYS A 82 -16.38 11.16 11.36
C CYS A 82 -17.80 10.62 11.56
N ASN A 83 -18.72 10.88 10.64
CA ASN A 83 -20.07 10.34 10.68
C ASN A 83 -20.06 8.81 10.55
N ARG A 84 -19.23 8.24 9.69
CA ARG A 84 -19.10 6.77 9.56
C ARG A 84 -18.56 6.12 10.83
N ILE A 85 -17.63 6.78 11.54
CA ILE A 85 -17.16 6.32 12.85
C ILE A 85 -18.33 6.32 13.84
N LEU A 86 -19.07 7.42 13.94
CA LEU A 86 -20.23 7.53 14.83
C LEU A 86 -21.29 6.46 14.54
N GLU A 87 -21.65 6.26 13.27
CA GLU A 87 -22.61 5.23 12.85
C GLU A 87 -22.13 3.81 13.19
N ALA A 88 -20.82 3.52 13.02
CA ALA A 88 -20.25 2.23 13.36
C ALA A 88 -20.37 1.95 14.86
N LEU A 89 -20.00 2.92 15.71
CA LEU A 89 -20.09 2.82 17.17
C LEU A 89 -21.52 2.66 17.64
N GLN A 90 -22.48 3.41 17.07
CA GLN A 90 -23.90 3.30 17.41
C GLN A 90 -24.52 1.96 16.98
N ARG A 91 -24.08 1.40 15.84
CA ARG A 91 -24.54 0.08 15.36
C ARG A 91 -24.14 -1.03 16.31
N ASN A 92 -22.91 -0.98 16.80
CA ASN A 92 -22.40 -1.98 17.73
C ASN A 92 -23.18 -1.98 19.05
N VAL A 93 -23.52 -0.81 19.59
CA VAL A 93 -24.38 -0.67 20.77
C VAL A 93 -25.77 -1.29 20.55
N ARG A 94 -26.38 -1.08 19.37
CA ARG A 94 -27.69 -1.66 19.03
C ARG A 94 -27.63 -3.19 18.93
N LEU A 95 -26.57 -3.73 18.35
CA LEU A 95 -26.40 -5.19 18.23
C LEU A 95 -26.23 -5.85 19.61
N GLU A 96 -25.46 -5.22 20.50
CA GLU A 96 -25.31 -5.70 21.87
C GLU A 96 -26.66 -5.64 22.64
N SER A 97 -27.43 -4.56 22.49
CA SER A 97 -28.73 -4.41 23.17
C SER A 97 -29.77 -5.42 22.64
N ILE A 98 -29.76 -5.80 21.40
CA ILE A 98 -30.64 -6.83 20.82
C ILE A 98 -30.27 -8.21 21.33
N SER A 99 -28.99 -8.51 21.56
CA SER A 99 -28.57 -9.80 22.15
C SER A 99 -28.93 -9.97 23.60
N ILE A 100 -29.17 -8.88 24.33
CA ILE A 100 -29.51 -8.87 25.78
C ILE A 100 -31.03 -8.82 26.02
N SER A 101 -31.85 -8.29 25.09
CA SER A 101 -33.29 -8.17 25.28
C SER A 101 -34.08 -8.22 23.96
N PRO A 102 -34.77 -9.32 23.65
CA PRO A 102 -35.59 -9.43 22.44
C PRO A 102 -36.89 -8.58 22.45
N SER A 103 -37.17 -7.82 23.51
CA SER A 103 -38.51 -7.26 23.77
C SER A 103 -38.64 -5.74 23.59
N ILE A 104 -37.69 -5.04 22.98
CA ILE A 104 -37.85 -3.58 22.71
C ILE A 104 -37.80 -3.31 21.21
N LEU A 105 -38.83 -3.76 20.50
CA LEU A 105 -39.17 -3.32 19.17
C LEU A 105 -40.31 -2.32 19.26
N GLY A 106 -40.02 -1.03 19.30
CA GLY A 106 -41.08 -0.02 19.31
C GLY A 106 -40.68 1.40 19.67
N VAL A 107 -39.60 1.93 19.17
CA VAL A 107 -39.38 3.39 19.21
C VAL A 107 -38.97 3.89 17.82
N SER A 108 -39.89 4.61 17.18
CA SER A 108 -39.66 5.36 15.98
C SER A 108 -38.65 6.49 16.23
N LEU A 109 -37.49 6.43 15.62
CA LEU A 109 -36.52 7.53 15.62
C LEU A 109 -36.93 8.59 14.59
N GLY A 110 -37.56 9.65 15.12
CA GLY A 110 -37.77 10.89 14.38
C GLY A 110 -36.44 11.56 14.00
N SER A 111 -36.48 12.19 12.84
CA SER A 111 -35.44 13.03 12.28
C SER A 111 -34.88 14.03 13.31
N MET A 112 -33.61 13.88 13.69
CA MET A 112 -32.89 14.88 14.49
C MET A 112 -31.85 15.58 13.61
N GLU A 113 -31.93 16.88 13.64
CA GLU A 113 -31.16 17.85 12.84
C GLU A 113 -29.63 17.75 13.05
N MET A 114 -28.91 17.98 11.94
CA MET A 114 -27.45 17.85 11.78
C MET A 114 -26.56 18.88 12.52
N SER A 115 -27.01 19.58 13.53
CA SER A 115 -26.21 20.64 14.19
C SER A 115 -25.56 20.28 15.54
N LYS A 116 -25.53 18.97 15.93
CA LYS A 116 -24.91 18.48 17.17
C LYS A 116 -23.90 17.37 16.99
N SER A 117 -23.27 17.24 15.83
CA SER A 117 -22.47 16.08 15.45
C SER A 117 -21.23 15.84 16.34
N ALA A 118 -20.47 16.90 16.67
CA ALA A 118 -19.20 16.76 17.38
C ALA A 118 -19.36 16.23 18.83
N SER A 119 -20.38 16.70 19.58
CA SER A 119 -20.62 16.22 20.95
C SER A 119 -21.01 14.73 21.02
N HIS A 120 -21.62 14.20 19.95
CA HIS A 120 -22.04 12.80 19.91
C HIS A 120 -20.90 11.86 19.51
N LEU A 121 -19.92 12.30 18.72
CA LEU A 121 -18.76 11.49 18.36
C LEU A 121 -17.90 11.17 19.59
N GLY A 122 -17.52 12.18 20.36
CA GLY A 122 -16.70 12.02 21.56
C GLY A 122 -17.39 11.14 22.63
N GLU A 123 -18.70 11.30 22.84
CA GLU A 123 -19.47 10.46 23.76
C GLU A 123 -19.49 9.00 23.31
N ALA A 124 -19.76 8.73 22.02
CA ALA A 124 -19.78 7.38 21.48
C ALA A 124 -18.41 6.70 21.55
N MET A 125 -17.32 7.44 21.27
CA MET A 125 -15.95 6.96 21.41
C MET A 125 -15.60 6.64 22.87
N TYR A 126 -16.01 7.48 23.82
CA TYR A 126 -15.79 7.26 25.25
C TYR A 126 -16.49 6.02 25.76
N ASP A 127 -17.74 5.83 25.36
CA ASP A 127 -18.53 4.66 25.74
C ASP A 127 -17.93 3.36 25.16
N ALA A 128 -17.43 3.38 23.91
CA ALA A 128 -16.72 2.26 23.32
C ALA A 128 -15.42 1.96 24.08
N ALA A 129 -14.65 2.99 24.42
CA ALA A 129 -13.42 2.84 25.20
C ALA A 129 -13.65 2.20 26.57
N LYS A 130 -14.80 2.49 27.21
CA LYS A 130 -15.18 1.90 28.52
C LYS A 130 -15.59 0.43 28.42
N ARG A 131 -16.15 -0.02 27.32
CA ARG A 131 -16.61 -1.42 27.15
C ARG A 131 -15.46 -2.42 27.04
N GLY A 132 -14.29 -2.04 26.57
CA GLY A 132 -13.14 -2.94 26.46
C GLY A 132 -11.91 -2.24 25.89
N GLY A 133 -12.10 -1.11 25.27
CA GLY A 133 -11.12 -0.33 24.55
C GLY A 133 -11.60 -0.02 23.13
N LEU A 134 -11.08 1.06 22.56
CA LEU A 134 -11.42 1.50 21.21
C LEU A 134 -10.15 1.66 20.38
N LEU A 135 -10.10 1.00 19.23
CA LEU A 135 -9.13 1.30 18.17
C LEU A 135 -9.87 1.92 16.99
N ILE A 136 -9.41 3.08 16.54
CA ILE A 136 -9.82 3.66 15.26
C ILE A 136 -8.66 3.54 14.29
N THR A 137 -8.92 3.02 13.08
CA THR A 137 -7.96 3.03 11.99
C THR A 137 -8.47 3.89 10.85
N LEU A 138 -7.59 4.77 10.32
CA LEU A 138 -7.88 5.57 9.11
C LEU A 138 -6.92 5.19 7.99
N ASP A 139 -7.47 4.78 6.85
CA ASP A 139 -6.68 4.52 5.65
C ASP A 139 -6.82 5.65 4.63
N GLU A 140 -5.81 5.80 3.76
CA GLU A 140 -5.74 6.77 2.66
C GLU A 140 -5.90 8.24 3.14
N ILE A 141 -5.14 8.63 4.19
CA ILE A 141 -5.24 9.95 4.86
C ILE A 141 -5.13 11.15 3.91
N GLN A 142 -4.61 10.97 2.69
CA GLN A 142 -4.57 12.03 1.68
C GLN A 142 -5.96 12.45 1.16
N ASP A 143 -6.98 11.65 1.39
CA ASP A 143 -8.36 11.93 0.97
C ASP A 143 -9.18 12.55 2.12
N ALA A 144 -8.57 12.72 3.32
CA ALA A 144 -9.22 13.29 4.49
C ALA A 144 -9.43 14.80 4.37
N SER A 145 -10.56 15.29 4.83
CA SER A 145 -10.72 16.72 5.06
C SER A 145 -9.97 17.16 6.32
N THR A 146 -9.37 18.34 6.28
CA THR A 146 -8.64 18.90 7.41
C THR A 146 -9.57 19.13 8.60
N GLU A 147 -10.81 19.54 8.35
CA GLU A 147 -11.82 19.79 9.38
C GLU A 147 -12.18 18.52 10.14
N GLU A 148 -12.47 17.44 9.44
CA GLU A 148 -12.80 16.15 10.08
C GLU A 148 -11.60 15.54 10.81
N MET A 149 -10.38 15.71 10.27
CA MET A 149 -9.16 15.30 10.97
C MET A 149 -8.96 16.05 12.27
N ARG A 150 -9.25 17.36 12.31
CA ARG A 150 -9.21 18.17 13.53
C ARG A 150 -10.29 17.76 14.51
N GLU A 151 -11.51 17.50 14.02
CA GLU A 151 -12.63 17.03 14.85
C GLU A 151 -12.25 15.72 15.56
N LEU A 152 -11.88 14.68 14.80
CA LEU A 152 -11.47 13.39 15.37
C LEU A 152 -10.24 13.53 16.27
N GLY A 153 -9.26 14.32 15.88
CA GLY A 153 -8.04 14.54 16.64
C GLY A 153 -8.30 15.19 17.99
N ASN A 154 -9.19 16.18 18.07
CA ASN A 154 -9.57 16.84 19.29
C ASN A 154 -10.29 15.88 20.26
N GLU A 155 -11.23 15.08 19.75
CA GLU A 155 -11.92 14.07 20.56
C GLU A 155 -10.95 13.00 21.05
N MET A 156 -10.07 12.51 20.18
CA MET A 156 -9.05 11.53 20.57
C MET A 156 -8.10 12.09 21.64
N GLN A 157 -7.65 13.33 21.50
CA GLN A 157 -6.79 13.98 22.50
C GLN A 157 -7.49 14.15 23.86
N LEU A 158 -8.78 14.49 23.85
CA LEU A 158 -9.59 14.59 25.07
C LEU A 158 -9.68 13.23 25.79
N LEU A 159 -9.98 12.18 25.05
CA LEU A 159 -10.07 10.82 25.58
C LEU A 159 -8.74 10.34 26.18
N ILE A 160 -7.62 10.60 25.49
CA ILE A 160 -6.29 10.27 26.00
C ILE A 160 -6.01 11.00 27.31
N ARG A 161 -6.35 12.28 27.41
CA ARG A 161 -6.18 13.07 28.66
C ARG A 161 -7.04 12.55 29.80
N GLN A 162 -8.18 11.97 29.50
CA GLN A 162 -9.08 11.33 30.48
C GLN A 162 -8.61 9.92 30.88
N GLY A 163 -7.52 9.41 30.30
CA GLY A 163 -7.04 8.06 30.56
C GLY A 163 -7.95 6.97 29.97
N ALA A 164 -8.75 7.29 28.94
CA ALA A 164 -9.61 6.32 28.28
C ALA A 164 -8.78 5.26 27.54
N ASN A 165 -9.32 4.04 27.45
CA ASN A 165 -8.65 2.92 26.79
C ASN A 165 -8.79 3.02 25.27
N VAL A 166 -8.03 3.95 24.66
CA VAL A 166 -8.06 4.22 23.21
C VAL A 166 -6.74 3.95 22.54
N ALA A 167 -6.81 3.60 21.27
CA ALA A 167 -5.68 3.52 20.33
C ALA A 167 -6.10 4.13 18.99
N PHE A 168 -5.15 4.66 18.26
CA PHE A 168 -5.40 5.30 16.95
C PHE A 168 -4.26 5.03 15.99
N ALA A 169 -4.58 4.53 14.80
CA ALA A 169 -3.62 4.32 13.74
C ALA A 169 -4.13 4.94 12.43
N PHE A 170 -3.29 5.68 11.75
CA PHE A 170 -3.65 6.23 10.44
C PHE A 170 -2.55 5.99 9.43
N ALA A 171 -2.95 5.80 8.17
CA ALA A 171 -2.05 5.44 7.09
C ALA A 171 -2.28 6.28 5.84
N GLY A 172 -1.20 6.57 5.12
CA GLY A 172 -1.27 7.32 3.88
C GLY A 172 0.06 7.43 3.14
N LEU A 173 0.07 8.29 2.13
CA LEU A 173 1.30 8.66 1.45
C LEU A 173 2.21 9.48 2.41
N PRO A 174 3.54 9.39 2.28
CA PRO A 174 4.47 10.07 3.18
C PRO A 174 4.17 11.56 3.34
N THR A 175 3.99 12.28 2.23
CA THR A 175 3.69 13.74 2.24
C THR A 175 2.39 14.08 2.96
N SER A 176 1.40 13.21 2.91
CA SER A 176 0.09 13.42 3.55
C SER A 176 0.14 13.13 5.05
N VAL A 177 0.85 12.06 5.43
CA VAL A 177 1.10 11.75 6.85
C VAL A 177 1.89 12.86 7.52
N ASP A 178 2.93 13.37 6.85
CA ASP A 178 3.70 14.51 7.34
C ASP A 178 2.85 15.78 7.45
N GLY A 179 1.96 16.02 6.48
CA GLY A 179 1.02 17.14 6.49
C GLY A 179 0.09 17.17 7.71
N VAL A 180 -0.42 16.00 8.11
CA VAL A 180 -1.26 15.87 9.33
C VAL A 180 -0.45 16.18 10.59
N VAL A 181 0.81 15.75 10.63
CA VAL A 181 1.68 15.93 11.80
C VAL A 181 2.13 17.40 11.98
N VAL A 182 2.21 18.15 10.89
CA VAL A 182 2.59 19.58 10.92
C VAL A 182 1.41 20.51 11.26
N ASP A 183 0.16 19.99 11.28
CA ASP A 183 -1.01 20.78 11.67
C ASP A 183 -0.93 21.21 13.14
N ASP A 184 -1.02 22.51 13.39
CA ASP A 184 -0.88 23.10 14.73
C ASP A 184 -1.94 22.62 15.73
N THR A 185 -3.09 22.15 15.26
CA THR A 185 -4.18 21.62 16.09
C THR A 185 -3.96 20.13 16.46
N LEU A 186 -3.16 19.40 15.68
CA LEU A 186 -2.93 17.97 15.81
C LEU A 186 -1.54 17.63 16.37
N THR A 187 -0.94 18.55 17.12
CA THR A 187 0.45 18.44 17.64
C THR A 187 0.70 17.18 18.46
N PHE A 188 -0.32 16.62 19.10
CA PHE A 188 -0.18 15.36 19.84
C PHE A 188 0.17 14.17 18.94
N LEU A 189 -0.22 14.20 17.66
CA LEU A 189 0.13 13.18 16.66
C LEU A 189 1.60 13.22 16.25
N GLN A 190 2.33 14.30 16.56
CA GLN A 190 3.79 14.35 16.40
C GLN A 190 4.50 13.28 17.24
N ARG A 191 3.88 12.89 18.35
CA ARG A 191 4.39 11.85 19.28
C ARG A 191 3.94 10.45 18.90
N ALA A 192 3.08 10.31 17.89
CA ALA A 192 2.67 9.00 17.40
C ALA A 192 3.88 8.24 16.82
N LYS A 193 3.95 6.94 17.12
CA LYS A 193 4.95 6.03 16.53
C LYS A 193 4.92 6.14 15.01
N HIS A 194 6.03 6.52 14.41
CA HIS A 194 6.15 6.55 12.95
C HIS A 194 6.60 5.17 12.44
N VAL A 195 5.76 4.57 11.62
CA VAL A 195 6.05 3.33 10.92
C VAL A 195 6.15 3.65 9.42
N GLU A 196 7.38 3.70 8.92
CA GLU A 196 7.63 3.89 7.49
C GLU A 196 7.70 2.52 6.80
N LEU A 197 6.75 2.25 5.92
CA LEU A 197 6.70 1.02 5.15
C LEU A 197 7.58 1.14 3.91
N THR A 198 8.77 0.56 3.99
CA THR A 198 9.70 0.45 2.89
C THR A 198 9.55 -0.88 2.14
N ARG A 199 10.35 -1.06 1.10
CA ARG A 199 10.46 -2.34 0.39
C ARG A 199 11.00 -3.41 1.32
N LEU A 200 10.55 -4.64 1.10
CA LEU A 200 11.09 -5.82 1.76
C LEU A 200 12.47 -6.15 1.17
N SER A 201 13.32 -6.73 1.98
CA SER A 201 14.62 -7.25 1.52
C SER A 201 14.43 -8.51 0.68
N ASP A 202 15.39 -8.79 -0.21
CA ASP A 202 15.37 -10.01 -1.01
C ASP A 202 15.36 -11.28 -0.13
N PHE A 203 15.99 -11.22 1.04
CA PHE A 203 16.00 -12.32 2.02
C PHE A 203 14.59 -12.59 2.59
N GLU A 204 13.90 -11.54 3.04
CA GLU A 204 12.53 -11.67 3.56
C GLU A 204 11.57 -12.18 2.49
N VAL A 205 11.69 -11.66 1.27
CA VAL A 205 10.83 -12.06 0.14
C VAL A 205 11.08 -13.51 -0.27
N GLY A 206 12.35 -13.92 -0.41
CA GLY A 206 12.72 -15.28 -0.77
C GLY A 206 12.21 -16.29 0.24
N GLY A 207 12.45 -16.05 1.52
CA GLY A 207 11.94 -16.89 2.61
C GLY A 207 10.42 -16.98 2.64
N SER A 208 9.72 -15.88 2.40
CA SER A 208 8.26 -15.89 2.36
C SER A 208 7.70 -16.69 1.18
N PHE A 209 8.32 -16.65 0.00
CA PHE A 209 7.91 -17.51 -1.11
C PHE A 209 8.05 -18.98 -0.78
N GLU A 210 9.21 -19.39 -0.23
CA GLU A 210 9.48 -20.79 0.15
C GLU A 210 8.49 -21.28 1.20
N ASP A 211 8.29 -20.50 2.26
CA ASP A 211 7.39 -20.85 3.36
C ASP A 211 5.92 -20.92 2.92
N THR A 212 5.47 -19.91 2.16
CA THR A 212 4.08 -19.86 1.66
C THR A 212 3.78 -21.03 0.75
N MET A 213 4.67 -21.38 -0.18
CA MET A 213 4.47 -22.49 -1.11
C MET A 213 4.55 -23.83 -0.40
N ARG A 214 5.52 -24.03 0.49
CA ARG A 214 5.67 -25.25 1.28
C ARG A 214 4.45 -25.51 2.18
N ARG A 215 3.95 -24.50 2.90
CA ARG A 215 2.74 -24.65 3.73
C ARG A 215 1.50 -24.98 2.90
N ALA A 216 1.47 -24.57 1.64
CA ALA A 216 0.38 -24.90 0.72
C ALA A 216 0.60 -26.21 -0.07
N GLY A 217 1.67 -26.96 0.24
CA GLY A 217 1.94 -28.27 -0.33
C GLY A 217 2.60 -28.26 -1.71
N LYS A 218 3.38 -27.22 -2.03
CA LYS A 218 4.23 -27.20 -3.22
C LYS A 218 5.67 -26.84 -2.86
N GLU A 219 6.60 -27.53 -3.51
CA GLU A 219 8.01 -27.15 -3.46
C GLU A 219 8.28 -25.95 -4.38
N LEU A 220 9.35 -25.20 -4.09
CA LEU A 220 9.81 -24.09 -4.90
C LEU A 220 11.27 -24.33 -5.29
N ASP A 221 11.53 -24.42 -6.60
CA ASP A 221 12.88 -24.57 -7.09
C ASP A 221 13.71 -23.31 -6.77
N LYS A 222 14.99 -23.48 -6.39
CA LYS A 222 15.86 -22.35 -5.99
C LYS A 222 15.93 -21.26 -7.05
N GLY A 223 16.10 -21.63 -8.32
CA GLY A 223 16.09 -20.65 -9.43
C GLY A 223 14.76 -19.95 -9.60
N ALA A 224 13.63 -20.63 -9.33
CA ALA A 224 12.31 -20.01 -9.31
C ALA A 224 12.17 -19.01 -8.17
N ALA A 225 12.65 -19.32 -6.95
CA ALA A 225 12.65 -18.40 -5.82
C ALA A 225 13.42 -17.12 -6.13
N GLU A 226 14.62 -17.22 -6.71
CA GLU A 226 15.42 -16.06 -7.11
C GLU A 226 14.71 -15.19 -8.16
N LEU A 227 14.08 -15.81 -9.16
CA LEU A 227 13.32 -15.09 -10.20
C LEU A 227 12.13 -14.34 -9.62
N LEU A 228 11.33 -14.99 -8.78
CA LEU A 228 10.15 -14.38 -8.14
C LEU A 228 10.55 -13.24 -7.22
N THR A 229 11.62 -13.41 -6.44
CA THR A 229 12.17 -12.39 -5.55
C THR A 229 12.55 -11.13 -6.34
N LYS A 230 13.36 -11.30 -7.39
CA LYS A 230 13.75 -10.18 -8.26
C LYS A 230 12.55 -9.50 -8.92
N ALA A 231 11.59 -10.29 -9.43
CA ALA A 231 10.41 -9.76 -10.10
C ALA A 231 9.48 -8.98 -9.16
N SER A 232 9.45 -9.32 -7.87
CA SER A 232 8.68 -8.58 -6.88
C SER A 232 9.25 -7.21 -6.55
N ALA A 233 10.56 -7.00 -6.78
CA ALA A 233 11.32 -5.80 -6.42
C ALA A 233 11.09 -5.38 -4.95
N GLY A 234 10.79 -6.32 -4.05
CA GLY A 234 10.50 -6.07 -2.63
C GLY A 234 9.14 -5.43 -2.34
N TYR A 235 8.26 -5.30 -3.32
CA TYR A 235 6.90 -4.77 -3.09
C TYR A 235 5.94 -5.87 -2.64
N PRO A 236 5.31 -5.77 -1.45
CA PRO A 236 4.39 -6.78 -0.93
C PRO A 236 3.27 -7.16 -1.91
N PHE A 237 2.70 -6.18 -2.61
CA PHE A 237 1.69 -6.43 -3.64
C PHE A 237 2.24 -7.30 -4.79
N MET A 238 3.45 -7.00 -5.27
CA MET A 238 4.08 -7.76 -6.33
C MET A 238 4.49 -9.15 -5.86
N VAL A 239 4.91 -9.33 -4.59
CA VAL A 239 5.15 -10.67 -4.00
C VAL A 239 3.89 -11.53 -4.13
N GLN A 240 2.73 -10.99 -3.74
CA GLN A 240 1.47 -11.72 -3.88
C GLN A 240 1.11 -11.99 -5.34
N LEU A 241 1.35 -11.04 -6.23
CA LEU A 241 0.94 -11.14 -7.63
C LEU A 241 1.80 -12.16 -8.40
N VAL A 242 3.12 -12.08 -8.31
CA VAL A 242 4.01 -13.02 -9.01
C VAL A 242 3.89 -14.43 -8.43
N GLY A 243 3.77 -14.55 -7.10
CA GLY A 243 3.51 -15.83 -6.44
C GLY A 243 2.20 -16.46 -6.89
N TYR A 244 1.12 -15.68 -6.98
CA TYR A 244 -0.19 -16.13 -7.44
C TYR A 244 -0.12 -16.76 -8.86
N TYR A 245 0.49 -16.04 -9.80
CA TYR A 245 0.55 -16.51 -11.18
C TYR A 245 1.53 -17.68 -11.37
N ALA A 246 2.67 -17.67 -10.68
CA ALA A 246 3.60 -18.81 -10.71
C ALA A 246 2.96 -20.08 -10.16
N TRP A 247 2.29 -19.98 -9.01
CA TRP A 247 1.47 -21.07 -8.46
C TRP A 247 0.43 -21.55 -9.45
N GLN A 248 -0.30 -20.63 -10.09
CA GLN A 248 -1.36 -20.96 -11.04
C GLN A 248 -0.83 -21.75 -12.24
N VAL A 249 0.35 -21.36 -12.78
CA VAL A 249 1.00 -22.10 -13.89
C VAL A 249 1.34 -23.52 -13.45
N ALA A 250 2.01 -23.69 -12.30
CA ALA A 250 2.36 -25.00 -11.77
C ALA A 250 1.12 -25.87 -11.45
N ALA A 251 0.06 -25.25 -10.90
CA ALA A 251 -1.17 -25.97 -10.59
C ALA A 251 -1.94 -26.45 -11.84
N ARG A 252 -1.88 -25.69 -12.95
CA ARG A 252 -2.50 -26.08 -14.22
C ARG A 252 -1.79 -27.26 -14.91
N SER A 253 -0.47 -27.35 -14.74
CA SER A 253 0.32 -28.49 -15.26
C SER A 253 0.29 -29.72 -14.35
N GLY A 254 -0.35 -29.65 -13.18
CA GLY A 254 -0.36 -30.71 -12.18
C GLY A 254 0.98 -30.92 -11.47
N ALA A 255 1.93 -29.96 -11.59
CA ALA A 255 3.25 -30.08 -10.99
C ALA A 255 3.20 -29.93 -9.46
N GLU A 256 4.02 -30.72 -8.76
CA GLU A 256 4.20 -30.68 -7.31
C GLU A 256 5.14 -29.54 -6.89
N SER A 257 5.99 -29.06 -7.81
CA SER A 257 6.88 -27.90 -7.58
C SER A 257 6.60 -26.75 -8.55
N VAL A 258 7.05 -25.55 -8.16
CA VAL A 258 7.11 -24.37 -9.01
C VAL A 258 8.52 -24.30 -9.60
N SER A 259 8.65 -24.70 -10.85
CA SER A 259 9.92 -24.67 -11.60
C SER A 259 10.26 -23.25 -12.08
N GLU A 260 11.51 -23.06 -12.52
CA GLU A 260 11.92 -21.80 -13.16
C GLU A 260 11.05 -21.43 -14.37
N GLU A 261 10.67 -22.41 -15.19
CA GLU A 261 9.79 -22.18 -16.34
C GLU A 261 8.41 -21.69 -15.89
N ALA A 262 7.84 -22.31 -14.85
CA ALA A 262 6.57 -21.90 -14.28
C ALA A 262 6.68 -20.48 -13.68
N ALA A 263 7.78 -20.17 -13.00
CA ALA A 263 8.05 -18.82 -12.48
C ALA A 263 8.13 -17.77 -13.60
N ARG A 264 8.87 -18.04 -14.69
CA ARG A 264 8.98 -17.10 -15.84
C ARG A 264 7.62 -16.84 -16.48
N LYS A 265 6.82 -17.88 -16.74
CA LYS A 265 5.46 -17.74 -17.28
C LYS A 265 4.54 -16.98 -16.31
N GLY A 266 4.65 -17.29 -15.02
CA GLY A 266 3.89 -16.64 -13.96
C GLY A 266 4.24 -15.14 -13.83
N ILE A 267 5.53 -14.80 -13.86
CA ILE A 267 6.00 -13.41 -13.83
C ILE A 267 5.44 -12.63 -15.02
N GLN A 268 5.49 -13.18 -16.24
CA GLN A 268 4.92 -12.50 -17.41
C GLN A 268 3.43 -12.21 -17.22
N ALA A 269 2.65 -13.21 -16.80
CA ALA A 269 1.22 -13.03 -16.57
C ALA A 269 0.93 -12.02 -15.43
N ALA A 270 1.78 -12.01 -14.39
CA ALA A 270 1.69 -11.03 -13.31
C ALA A 270 1.94 -9.59 -13.81
N LEU A 271 2.95 -9.40 -14.65
CA LEU A 271 3.27 -8.10 -15.23
C LEU A 271 2.16 -7.59 -16.15
N ASP A 272 1.59 -8.45 -16.99
CA ASP A 272 0.46 -8.10 -17.84
C ASP A 272 -0.77 -7.69 -17.00
N SER A 273 -1.03 -8.44 -15.94
CA SER A 273 -2.10 -8.14 -14.99
C SER A 273 -1.86 -6.82 -14.24
N PHE A 274 -0.63 -6.59 -13.77
CA PHE A 274 -0.23 -5.36 -13.09
C PHE A 274 -0.38 -4.14 -14.01
N ASN A 275 0.05 -4.26 -15.25
CA ASN A 275 -0.12 -3.22 -16.26
C ASN A 275 -1.60 -2.86 -16.44
N ALA A 276 -2.44 -3.86 -16.60
CA ALA A 276 -3.87 -3.64 -16.84
C ALA A 276 -4.60 -3.04 -15.63
N MET A 277 -4.29 -3.52 -14.42
CA MET A 277 -5.01 -3.13 -13.20
C MET A 277 -4.46 -1.85 -12.56
N VAL A 278 -3.16 -1.59 -12.65
CA VAL A 278 -2.52 -0.52 -11.88
C VAL A 278 -1.93 0.56 -12.79
N ILE A 279 -1.07 0.18 -13.74
CA ILE A 279 -0.31 1.14 -14.53
C ILE A 279 -1.21 1.89 -15.52
N ALA A 280 -1.98 1.18 -16.33
CA ALA A 280 -2.81 1.81 -17.36
C ALA A 280 -3.86 2.79 -16.76
N PRO A 281 -4.60 2.47 -15.68
CA PRO A 281 -5.47 3.43 -15.04
C PRO A 281 -4.74 4.64 -14.45
N ALA A 282 -3.56 4.44 -13.86
CA ALA A 282 -2.76 5.52 -13.31
C ALA A 282 -2.27 6.49 -14.40
N LEU A 283 -1.77 5.97 -15.53
CA LEU A 283 -1.30 6.78 -16.66
C LEU A 283 -2.43 7.56 -17.36
N ARG A 284 -3.67 7.06 -17.33
CA ARG A 284 -4.84 7.80 -17.88
C ARG A 284 -5.13 9.09 -17.12
N ARG A 285 -4.73 9.18 -15.85
CA ARG A 285 -4.97 10.34 -14.98
C ARG A 285 -3.89 11.41 -15.07
N VAL A 286 -2.72 11.11 -15.66
CA VAL A 286 -1.64 12.07 -15.79
C VAL A 286 -1.82 12.96 -17.03
N SER A 287 -1.43 14.23 -16.91
CA SER A 287 -1.40 15.15 -18.04
C SER A 287 -0.29 14.77 -19.01
N GLU A 288 -0.38 15.26 -20.25
CA GLU A 288 0.65 15.06 -21.29
C GLU A 288 2.06 15.48 -20.79
N ARG A 289 2.18 16.59 -20.08
CA ARG A 289 3.45 17.06 -19.52
C ARG A 289 3.99 16.18 -18.39
N GLN A 290 3.12 15.65 -17.55
CA GLN A 290 3.51 14.67 -16.53
C GLN A 290 3.93 13.35 -17.16
N PHE A 291 3.26 12.92 -18.25
CA PHE A 291 3.68 11.74 -18.99
C PHE A 291 5.06 11.95 -19.65
N GLN A 292 5.31 13.11 -20.26
CA GLN A 292 6.64 13.47 -20.80
C GLN A 292 7.72 13.48 -19.72
N TYR A 293 7.38 13.89 -18.48
CA TYR A 293 8.29 13.83 -17.34
C TYR A 293 8.65 12.38 -17.00
N LEU A 294 7.67 11.48 -16.90
CA LEU A 294 7.90 10.05 -16.65
C LEU A 294 8.73 9.42 -17.79
N ALA A 295 8.44 9.79 -19.04
CA ALA A 295 9.20 9.32 -20.21
C ALA A 295 10.66 9.80 -20.19
N ALA A 296 10.92 11.05 -19.85
CA ALA A 296 12.26 11.59 -19.71
C ALA A 296 13.02 10.95 -18.54
N MET A 297 12.32 10.71 -17.41
CA MET A 297 12.85 10.02 -16.24
C MET A 297 13.27 8.58 -16.58
N ALA A 298 12.47 7.86 -17.37
CA ALA A 298 12.75 6.50 -17.81
C ALA A 298 13.99 6.39 -18.72
N GLN A 299 14.38 7.47 -19.39
CA GLN A 299 15.58 7.54 -20.22
C GLN A 299 16.86 7.92 -19.47
N CYS A 300 16.75 8.22 -18.17
CA CYS A 300 17.92 8.49 -17.34
C CYS A 300 18.50 7.19 -16.81
N GLU A 301 19.82 7.08 -16.81
CA GLU A 301 20.52 5.93 -16.25
C GLU A 301 20.58 6.00 -14.70
N GLY A 302 20.62 4.83 -14.06
CA GLY A 302 20.73 4.72 -12.62
C GLY A 302 19.40 4.58 -11.91
N VAL A 303 19.48 4.28 -10.61
CA VAL A 303 18.34 4.05 -9.72
C VAL A 303 17.82 5.36 -9.16
N ASP A 304 18.72 6.29 -8.95
CA ASP A 304 18.44 7.61 -8.38
C ASP A 304 18.64 8.67 -9.48
N ILE A 305 17.56 9.28 -9.93
CA ILE A 305 17.54 10.20 -11.07
C ILE A 305 17.35 11.64 -10.60
N ALA A 306 18.30 12.51 -10.91
CA ALA A 306 18.25 13.91 -10.56
C ALA A 306 17.21 14.68 -11.40
N ASN A 307 16.45 15.57 -10.77
CA ASN A 307 15.45 16.39 -11.48
C ASN A 307 16.07 17.27 -12.58
N GLY A 308 17.34 17.67 -12.41
CA GLY A 308 18.08 18.43 -13.42
C GLY A 308 18.32 17.65 -14.70
N ASP A 309 18.54 16.34 -14.62
CA ASP A 309 18.75 15.50 -15.78
C ASP A 309 17.46 15.28 -16.57
N ILE A 310 16.34 15.12 -15.84
CA ILE A 310 15.02 15.07 -16.45
C ILE A 310 14.70 16.41 -17.15
N ALA A 311 15.01 17.53 -16.51
CA ALA A 311 14.80 18.86 -17.08
C ALA A 311 15.57 19.06 -18.39
N LYS A 312 16.84 18.62 -18.44
CA LYS A 312 17.66 18.65 -19.67
C LYS A 312 17.02 17.83 -20.78
N LYS A 313 16.56 16.60 -20.48
CA LYS A 313 15.91 15.74 -21.49
C LYS A 313 14.59 16.30 -22.01
N MET A 314 13.85 17.01 -21.16
CA MET A 314 12.60 17.70 -21.55
C MET A 314 12.82 19.04 -22.26
N GLY A 315 14.03 19.59 -22.30
CA GLY A 315 14.31 20.91 -22.80
C GLY A 315 13.64 22.02 -21.96
N LEU A 316 13.49 21.83 -20.66
CA LEU A 316 12.79 22.74 -19.75
C LEU A 316 13.72 23.18 -18.61
N SER A 317 13.36 24.27 -17.93
CA SER A 317 14.05 24.69 -16.71
C SER A 317 13.66 23.78 -15.51
N ALA A 318 14.58 23.59 -14.56
CA ALA A 318 14.36 22.79 -13.36
C ALA A 318 13.12 23.22 -12.56
N ASN A 319 12.81 24.54 -12.51
CA ASN A 319 11.63 25.08 -11.82
C ASN A 319 10.32 24.62 -12.49
N LYS A 320 10.26 24.56 -13.82
CA LYS A 320 9.07 24.09 -14.56
C LYS A 320 8.81 22.61 -14.33
N VAL A 321 9.85 21.80 -14.31
CA VAL A 321 9.72 20.35 -14.07
C VAL A 321 9.40 20.04 -12.60
N GLY A 322 9.77 20.90 -11.67
CA GLY A 322 9.48 20.75 -10.24
C GLY A 322 7.98 20.62 -9.93
N SER A 323 7.12 21.35 -10.65
CA SER A 323 5.67 21.25 -10.48
C SER A 323 5.09 19.92 -10.97
N TYR A 324 5.61 19.38 -12.07
CA TYR A 324 5.21 18.05 -12.57
C TYR A 324 5.62 16.95 -11.59
N ARG A 325 6.85 17.06 -11.09
CA ARG A 325 7.38 16.21 -10.05
C ARG A 325 6.48 16.13 -8.83
N LYS A 326 6.17 17.29 -8.24
CA LYS A 326 5.33 17.35 -7.04
C LYS A 326 4.00 16.63 -7.26
N ARG A 327 3.31 16.92 -8.37
CA ARG A 327 2.03 16.27 -8.70
C ARG A 327 2.16 14.76 -8.89
N LEU A 328 3.28 14.27 -9.44
CA LEU A 328 3.52 12.84 -9.60
C LEU A 328 3.84 12.15 -8.27
N ILE A 329 4.51 12.84 -7.34
CA ILE A 329 4.71 12.38 -5.96
C ILE A 329 3.36 12.34 -5.23
N ASP A 330 2.58 13.42 -5.30
CA ASP A 330 1.26 13.52 -4.66
C ASP A 330 0.29 12.46 -5.22
N ALA A 331 0.42 12.09 -6.49
CA ALA A 331 -0.31 10.99 -7.10
C ALA A 331 0.26 9.59 -6.76
N GLY A 332 1.37 9.51 -6.03
CA GLY A 332 2.03 8.26 -5.68
C GLY A 332 2.62 7.51 -6.87
N LEU A 333 2.97 8.20 -7.94
CA LEU A 333 3.55 7.62 -9.15
C LEU A 333 5.08 7.60 -9.14
N ILE A 334 5.71 8.47 -8.36
CA ILE A 334 7.15 8.50 -8.12
C ILE A 334 7.44 8.68 -6.63
N GLU A 335 8.58 8.18 -6.17
CA GLU A 335 9.04 8.32 -4.80
C GLU A 335 9.94 9.55 -4.64
N PRO A 336 9.76 10.36 -3.60
CA PRO A 336 10.73 11.36 -3.22
C PRO A 336 11.93 10.67 -2.55
N ARG A 337 13.13 10.90 -3.03
CA ARG A 337 14.37 10.53 -2.33
C ARG A 337 15.25 11.76 -2.22
N ALA A 338 15.90 11.98 -1.07
CA ALA A 338 16.75 13.14 -0.72
C ALA A 338 16.76 14.29 -1.73
N MET A 339 16.37 15.43 -1.32
CA MET A 339 16.18 16.77 -1.92
C MET A 339 16.17 16.98 -3.47
N ALA A 340 16.79 16.15 -4.29
CA ALA A 340 16.85 16.33 -5.75
C ALA A 340 16.80 15.03 -6.57
N VAL A 341 16.63 13.90 -5.95
CA VAL A 341 16.77 12.58 -6.57
C VAL A 341 15.48 11.79 -6.42
N PHE A 342 14.98 11.20 -7.51
CA PHE A 342 13.70 10.49 -7.55
C PHE A 342 13.83 9.07 -8.05
N ARG A 343 13.01 8.21 -7.50
CA ARG A 343 12.88 6.83 -7.95
C ARG A 343 11.50 6.62 -8.55
N LEU A 344 11.42 5.93 -9.69
CA LEU A 344 10.16 5.40 -10.18
C LEU A 344 9.65 4.35 -9.19
N GLN A 345 8.41 4.51 -8.75
CA GLN A 345 7.77 3.58 -7.82
C GLN A 345 7.68 2.17 -8.43
N PHE A 346 7.73 2.10 -9.74
CA PHE A 346 7.69 0.86 -10.50
C PHE A 346 8.92 0.79 -11.39
N HIS A 347 9.89 -0.05 -11.06
CA HIS A 347 11.04 -0.35 -11.92
C HIS A 347 10.62 -0.74 -13.34
N THR A 348 9.41 -1.23 -13.48
CA THR A 348 8.79 -1.65 -14.74
C THR A 348 8.44 -0.49 -15.67
N CYS A 349 8.21 0.72 -15.16
CA CYS A 349 7.93 1.89 -16.01
C CYS A 349 9.18 2.45 -16.72
N ALA A 350 10.37 2.16 -16.21
CA ALA A 350 11.61 2.78 -16.70
C ALA A 350 12.00 2.42 -18.13
N ILE A 351 11.51 1.31 -18.66
CA ILE A 351 11.99 0.76 -19.94
C ILE A 351 11.03 1.03 -21.11
N ILE A 352 9.88 1.70 -20.88
CA ILE A 352 8.78 1.78 -21.84
C ILE A 352 8.96 2.81 -22.94
N CYS A 353 9.77 3.82 -22.74
CA CYS A 353 9.71 5.03 -23.55
C CYS A 353 10.78 5.14 -24.62
N TRP A 354 11.39 4.03 -25.07
CA TRP A 354 12.44 4.12 -26.10
C TRP A 354 11.95 3.77 -27.50
N ARG A 355 11.22 4.68 -28.16
CA ARG A 355 11.28 4.95 -29.62
C ARG A 355 11.00 6.43 -29.85
N PRO A 356 11.56 7.05 -30.92
CA PRO A 356 11.31 8.45 -31.22
C PRO A 356 9.82 8.67 -31.44
N PHE A 357 9.33 9.72 -30.81
CA PHE A 357 7.96 10.16 -30.75
C PHE A 357 7.38 10.43 -32.14
N GLU A 358 6.60 9.51 -32.68
CA GLU A 358 5.56 9.81 -33.66
C GLU A 358 4.21 9.93 -32.92
N ARG A 359 3.58 11.09 -33.10
CA ARG A 359 2.35 11.49 -32.47
C ARG A 359 1.24 10.51 -32.86
N THR A 360 0.86 9.59 -32.00
CA THR A 360 -0.49 9.04 -31.87
C THR A 360 -0.48 7.76 -31.04
N ASN A 361 -1.14 7.81 -29.92
CA ASN A 361 -1.75 6.71 -29.16
C ASN A 361 -1.10 6.29 -27.83
N LYS A 362 -1.75 6.73 -26.72
CA LYS A 362 -1.43 6.30 -25.33
C LYS A 362 -1.54 4.77 -25.13
N GLU A 363 -2.29 4.06 -25.96
CA GLU A 363 -2.43 2.60 -25.90
C GLU A 363 -1.14 1.86 -26.26
N TRP A 364 -0.31 2.45 -27.11
CA TRP A 364 0.96 1.85 -27.50
C TRP A 364 2.00 1.91 -26.37
N ALA A 365 2.04 3.00 -25.60
CA ALA A 365 2.92 3.15 -24.44
C ALA A 365 2.68 2.06 -23.39
N VAL A 366 1.44 1.64 -23.21
CA VAL A 366 1.04 0.57 -22.27
C VAL A 366 1.58 -0.80 -22.74
N ARG A 367 1.63 -1.09 -24.03
CA ARG A 367 2.19 -2.36 -24.57
C ARG A 367 3.71 -2.43 -24.51
N ALA A 368 4.41 -1.31 -24.65
CA ALA A 368 5.86 -1.26 -24.53
C ALA A 368 6.36 -1.57 -23.10
N VAL A 369 5.57 -1.32 -22.05
CA VAL A 369 5.88 -1.64 -20.65
C VAL A 369 6.08 -3.14 -20.46
N ALA A 370 5.20 -3.95 -21.01
CA ALA A 370 5.25 -5.41 -20.86
C ALA A 370 6.49 -6.03 -21.53
N GLY A 371 6.89 -5.52 -22.69
CA GLY A 371 8.01 -6.07 -23.46
C GLY A 371 9.41 -5.84 -22.86
N ALA A 372 9.61 -4.71 -22.18
CA ALA A 372 10.94 -4.30 -21.75
C ALA A 372 11.40 -4.97 -20.44
N VAL A 373 10.47 -5.40 -19.57
CA VAL A 373 10.80 -6.20 -18.37
C VAL A 373 11.35 -7.57 -18.74
N LEU A 374 10.89 -8.15 -19.84
CA LEU A 374 11.39 -9.43 -20.34
C LEU A 374 12.88 -9.38 -20.75
N VAL A 375 13.33 -8.28 -21.35
CA VAL A 375 14.72 -8.12 -21.80
C VAL A 375 15.68 -8.03 -20.60
N SER A 376 15.29 -7.39 -19.51
CA SER A 376 16.11 -7.32 -18.29
C SER A 376 16.19 -8.64 -17.53
N LEU A 377 15.19 -9.50 -17.65
CA LEU A 377 15.13 -10.82 -16.96
C LEU A 377 15.79 -11.95 -17.77
N SER A 378 16.05 -11.75 -19.06
CA SER A 378 16.60 -12.77 -19.96
C SER A 378 18.13 -12.75 -20.09
N GLN A 379 18.83 -11.78 -19.50
CA GLN A 379 20.30 -11.75 -19.53
C GLN A 379 20.90 -12.64 -18.43
N PRO A 380 21.84 -13.55 -18.77
CA PRO A 380 22.58 -14.32 -17.79
C PRO A 380 23.51 -13.38 -17.00
N VAL A 381 23.51 -13.53 -15.68
CA VAL A 381 24.46 -12.83 -14.79
C VAL A 381 25.85 -13.36 -15.07
N THR A 382 26.64 -12.68 -15.89
CA THR A 382 28.09 -12.87 -15.94
C THR A 382 28.73 -11.96 -14.89
N SER A 383 29.40 -12.57 -13.95
CA SER A 383 30.23 -11.89 -12.96
C SER A 383 31.38 -11.14 -13.64
N GLY A 384 31.42 -9.82 -13.47
CA GLY A 384 32.60 -8.97 -13.68
C GLY A 384 32.65 -8.29 -15.05
N GLY A 385 32.60 -6.96 -15.04
CA GLY A 385 33.23 -6.10 -16.01
C GLY A 385 32.31 -5.54 -17.10
N ASP A 386 32.37 -4.23 -17.22
CA ASP A 386 32.04 -3.37 -18.37
C ASP A 386 30.68 -3.55 -19.07
N TYR A 387 29.77 -2.63 -18.82
CA TYR A 387 28.50 -2.48 -19.54
C TYR A 387 28.72 -1.78 -20.90
N GLY A 388 29.12 -2.55 -21.92
CA GLY A 388 29.03 -2.13 -23.31
C GLY A 388 27.63 -2.43 -23.85
N LEU A 389 26.90 -1.40 -24.26
CA LEU A 389 25.63 -1.50 -24.97
C LEU A 389 25.79 -2.28 -26.29
N GLN A 390 25.37 -3.54 -26.36
CA GLN A 390 25.08 -4.20 -27.62
C GLN A 390 23.59 -4.09 -27.95
N MET A 391 23.29 -3.37 -29.02
CA MET A 391 21.95 -3.30 -29.62
C MET A 391 21.57 -4.68 -30.19
N LEU A 392 20.51 -5.26 -29.61
CA LEU A 392 19.84 -6.42 -30.23
C LEU A 392 18.70 -5.90 -31.13
N GLN A 393 18.85 -6.15 -32.44
CA GLN A 393 17.75 -6.05 -33.40
C GLN A 393 16.71 -7.14 -33.05
N VAL A 394 15.50 -6.73 -32.79
CA VAL A 394 14.35 -7.63 -32.71
C VAL A 394 13.72 -7.69 -34.09
N GLU A 395 13.85 -8.80 -34.77
CA GLU A 395 13.04 -9.11 -35.94
C GLU A 395 11.59 -9.29 -35.51
N MET A 396 10.72 -8.50 -36.13
CA MET A 396 9.28 -8.69 -36.03
C MET A 396 8.88 -9.90 -36.85
N ILE A 397 8.28 -10.87 -36.22
CA ILE A 397 7.51 -11.89 -36.91
C ILE A 397 6.05 -11.40 -36.91
N ASP A 398 5.48 -11.32 -38.10
CA ASP A 398 4.11 -10.92 -38.44
C ASP A 398 3.03 -11.74 -37.70
#